data_b4055d6f5f3b2acae76f8094cc99c1d6
#
_entry.id   b4055d6f5f3b2acae76f8094cc99c1d6
#
_cell.length_a   1.000
_cell.length_b   1.000
_cell.length_c   1.000
_cell.angle_alpha   90.00
_cell.angle_beta   90.00
_cell.angle_gamma   90.00
#
_symmetry.space_group_name_H-M   'P 1'
#
loop_
_entity.id
_entity.type
_entity.pdbx_description
1 polymer ?
#
loop_
_entity_poly.entity_id
_entity_poly.type
_entity_poly.pdbx_seq_one_letter_code
_entity_poly.pdbx_strand_id
1 'polypeptide(L)'
;MKLKIAIALLAGMGLGAAAIQSLHAQSKPPAYVITEFEVTDQEAAKEFGAKVAEAVRVSGGRYLVRGGGQIIALDGEAPKRVVVQVFDNADQARAFYSSAAWKQLTPLREKALKQRSYIAEGVN
;
A
#
# COMPACT_ATOMS: atom_id res chain seq x y z
N MET A 1 -35.99 -26.31 29.62
CA MET A 1 -34.59 -25.92 29.85
C MET A 1 -33.71 -26.02 28.62
N LYS A 2 -33.67 -27.16 27.97
CA LYS A 2 -32.87 -27.34 26.75
C LYS A 2 -33.26 -26.41 25.60
N LEU A 3 -34.56 -26.15 25.46
CA LEU A 3 -35.08 -25.26 24.41
C LEU A 3 -34.64 -23.80 24.61
N LYS A 4 -34.62 -23.33 25.86
CA LYS A 4 -34.19 -21.97 26.18
C LYS A 4 -32.72 -21.75 25.91
N ILE A 5 -31.89 -22.76 26.17
CA ILE A 5 -30.44 -22.71 25.90
C ILE A 5 -30.20 -22.70 24.38
N ALA A 6 -30.96 -23.49 23.61
CA ALA A 6 -30.83 -23.53 22.16
C ALA A 6 -31.18 -22.17 21.53
N ILE A 7 -32.22 -21.50 22.02
CA ILE A 7 -32.66 -20.19 21.53
C ILE A 7 -31.56 -19.13 21.82
N ALA A 8 -30.97 -19.19 23.01
CA ALA A 8 -29.90 -18.27 23.36
C ALA A 8 -28.66 -18.43 22.49
N LEU A 9 -28.29 -19.66 22.17
CA LEU A 9 -27.20 -19.97 21.26
C LEU A 9 -27.44 -19.45 19.84
N LEU A 10 -28.65 -19.62 19.30
CA LEU A 10 -29.02 -19.13 17.99
C LEU A 10 -28.97 -17.59 17.92
N ALA A 11 -29.45 -16.93 18.96
CA ALA A 11 -29.37 -15.46 19.03
C ALA A 11 -27.94 -14.97 19.08
N GLY A 12 -27.07 -15.63 19.83
CA GLY A 12 -25.65 -15.29 19.89
C GLY A 12 -24.93 -15.44 18.54
N MET A 13 -25.21 -16.51 17.82
CA MET A 13 -24.65 -16.74 16.49
C MET A 13 -25.15 -15.71 15.47
N GLY A 14 -26.43 -15.34 15.51
CA GLY A 14 -26.98 -14.32 14.64
C GLY A 14 -26.35 -12.95 14.83
N LEU A 15 -26.12 -12.55 16.08
CA LEU A 15 -25.47 -11.29 16.40
C LEU A 15 -24.01 -11.27 15.95
N GLY A 16 -23.29 -12.39 16.12
CA GLY A 16 -21.91 -12.51 15.66
C GLY A 16 -21.80 -12.40 14.14
N ALA A 17 -22.67 -13.07 13.40
CA ALA A 17 -22.68 -13.00 11.93
C ALA A 17 -23.00 -11.59 11.42
N ALA A 18 -23.96 -10.89 12.03
CA ALA A 18 -24.30 -9.52 11.66
C ALA A 18 -23.14 -8.56 11.92
N ALA A 19 -22.42 -8.71 13.04
CA ALA A 19 -21.25 -7.90 13.35
C ALA A 19 -20.13 -8.11 12.34
N ILE A 20 -19.86 -9.34 11.92
CA ILE A 20 -18.84 -9.66 10.91
C ILE A 20 -19.22 -9.05 9.56
N GLN A 21 -20.47 -9.14 9.15
CA GLN A 21 -20.94 -8.54 7.90
C GLN A 21 -20.83 -7.02 7.91
N SER A 22 -21.16 -6.36 9.01
CA SER A 22 -21.02 -4.92 9.17
C SER A 22 -19.58 -4.48 9.04
N LEU A 23 -18.64 -5.18 9.69
CA LEU A 23 -17.22 -4.89 9.59
C LEU A 23 -16.73 -5.06 8.15
N HIS A 24 -17.18 -6.11 7.47
CA HIS A 24 -16.78 -6.38 6.10
C HIS A 24 -17.31 -5.30 5.14
N ALA A 25 -18.56 -4.86 5.33
CA ALA A 25 -19.16 -3.81 4.52
C ALA A 25 -18.50 -2.45 4.72
N GLN A 26 -17.83 -2.23 5.87
CA GLN A 26 -17.12 -1.00 6.19
C GLN A 26 -15.65 -1.05 5.80
N SER A 27 -15.17 -2.17 5.27
CA SER A 27 -13.78 -2.31 4.84
C SER A 27 -13.49 -1.38 3.68
N LYS A 28 -12.40 -0.60 3.81
CA LYS A 28 -11.92 0.25 2.73
C LYS A 28 -11.13 -0.60 1.73
N PRO A 29 -11.14 -0.23 0.44
CA PRO A 29 -10.32 -0.93 -0.53
C PRO A 29 -8.83 -0.75 -0.27
N PRO A 30 -7.99 -1.70 -0.68
CA PRO A 30 -6.55 -1.52 -0.62
C PRO A 30 -6.11 -0.35 -1.50
N ALA A 31 -5.02 0.29 -1.15
CA ALA A 31 -4.46 1.38 -1.93
C ALA A 31 -3.10 0.97 -2.49
N TYR A 32 -2.94 1.17 -3.78
CA TYR A 32 -1.69 0.93 -4.48
C TYR A 32 -1.02 2.27 -4.72
N VAL A 33 0.24 2.37 -4.34
CA VAL A 33 1.07 3.52 -4.68
C VAL A 33 1.94 3.12 -5.85
N ILE A 34 1.74 3.79 -6.97
CA ILE A 34 2.45 3.50 -8.21
C ILE A 34 3.43 4.64 -8.44
N THR A 35 4.71 4.31 -8.53
CA THR A 35 5.77 5.26 -8.80
C THR A 35 6.46 4.89 -10.09
N GLU A 36 6.40 5.78 -11.08
CA GLU A 36 7.12 5.67 -12.33
C GLU A 36 8.34 6.57 -12.23
N PHE A 37 9.53 6.06 -12.51
CA PHE A 37 10.73 6.80 -12.27
C PHE A 37 11.88 6.48 -13.20
N GLU A 38 12.86 7.36 -13.17
CA GLU A 38 14.11 7.28 -13.88
C GLU A 38 15.22 7.58 -12.87
N VAL A 39 16.30 6.79 -12.90
CA VAL A 39 17.44 6.96 -11.99
C VAL A 39 18.35 8.04 -12.56
N THR A 40 18.64 9.07 -11.75
CA THR A 40 19.55 10.15 -12.13
C THR A 40 20.90 10.08 -11.43
N ASP A 41 20.97 9.34 -10.31
CA ASP A 41 22.21 9.08 -9.57
C ASP A 41 22.10 7.69 -8.94
N GLN A 42 22.91 6.76 -9.41
CA GLN A 42 22.80 5.36 -8.99
C GLN A 42 23.15 5.12 -7.53
N GLU A 43 24.18 5.80 -7.01
CA GLU A 43 24.55 5.66 -5.60
C GLU A 43 23.46 6.20 -4.69
N ALA A 44 22.92 7.37 -5.00
CA ALA A 44 21.82 7.96 -4.26
C ALA A 44 20.55 7.10 -4.36
N ALA A 45 20.30 6.50 -5.52
CA ALA A 45 19.14 5.62 -5.73
C ALA A 45 19.23 4.36 -4.87
N LYS A 46 20.40 3.77 -4.74
CA LYS A 46 20.64 2.63 -3.87
C LYS A 46 20.34 2.96 -2.41
N GLU A 47 20.90 4.06 -1.94
CA GLU A 47 20.70 4.54 -0.57
C GLU A 47 19.23 4.86 -0.31
N PHE A 48 18.59 5.58 -1.23
CA PHE A 48 17.18 5.93 -1.15
C PHE A 48 16.31 4.66 -1.12
N GLY A 49 16.57 3.71 -2.01
CA GLY A 49 15.82 2.46 -2.10
C GLY A 49 15.84 1.66 -0.79
N ALA A 50 17.00 1.56 -0.15
CA ALA A 50 17.14 0.87 1.13
C ALA A 50 16.37 1.58 2.25
N LYS A 51 16.47 2.90 2.31
CA LYS A 51 15.80 3.71 3.35
C LYS A 51 14.29 3.73 3.17
N VAL A 52 13.80 3.88 1.96
CA VAL A 52 12.36 3.89 1.70
C VAL A 52 11.74 2.51 1.93
N ALA A 53 12.43 1.43 1.60
CA ALA A 53 11.95 0.08 1.85
C ALA A 53 11.70 -0.15 3.34
N GLU A 54 12.62 0.27 4.19
CA GLU A 54 12.46 0.17 5.65
C GLU A 54 11.31 1.05 6.15
N ALA A 55 11.19 2.27 5.67
CA ALA A 55 10.10 3.17 6.05
C ALA A 55 8.73 2.63 5.64
N VAL A 56 8.62 2.03 4.46
CA VAL A 56 7.38 1.39 3.97
C VAL A 56 7.02 0.20 4.87
N ARG A 57 8.01 -0.64 5.20
CA ARG A 57 7.79 -1.81 6.06
C ARG A 57 7.26 -1.39 7.44
N VAL A 58 7.87 -0.39 8.05
CA VAL A 58 7.47 0.12 9.36
C VAL A 58 6.05 0.70 9.34
N SER A 59 5.65 1.31 8.22
CA SER A 59 4.32 1.90 8.07
C SER A 59 3.21 0.90 7.74
N GLY A 60 3.54 -0.39 7.60
CA GLY A 60 2.58 -1.43 7.28
C GLY A 60 2.35 -1.66 5.80
N GLY A 61 3.07 -0.96 4.94
CA GLY A 61 3.04 -1.18 3.51
C GLY A 61 3.97 -2.32 3.08
N ARG A 62 3.81 -2.76 1.86
CA ARG A 62 4.68 -3.77 1.26
C ARG A 62 4.84 -3.54 -0.23
N TYR A 63 5.92 -4.08 -0.79
CA TYR A 63 6.16 -3.98 -2.23
C TYR A 63 5.49 -5.12 -2.98
N LEU A 64 4.86 -4.80 -4.10
CA LEU A 64 4.37 -5.77 -5.08
C LEU A 64 5.27 -5.80 -6.30
N VAL A 65 5.80 -4.65 -6.71
CA VAL A 65 6.75 -4.53 -7.81
C VAL A 65 7.90 -3.65 -7.31
N ARG A 66 9.11 -4.16 -7.42
CA ARG A 66 10.34 -3.42 -7.10
C ARG A 66 11.00 -2.99 -8.40
N GLY A 67 11.51 -1.82 -8.49
CA GLY A 67 11.92 -1.15 -9.71
C GLY A 67 13.03 -1.78 -10.57
N GLY A 68 13.50 -2.98 -10.26
CA GLY A 68 14.55 -3.66 -11.03
C GLY A 68 14.07 -4.71 -12.02
N GLY A 69 12.76 -4.99 -12.07
CA GLY A 69 12.20 -6.00 -12.95
C GLY A 69 12.03 -5.51 -14.39
N GLN A 70 11.77 -6.45 -15.28
CA GLN A 70 11.52 -6.16 -16.68
C GLN A 70 10.15 -5.49 -16.86
N ILE A 71 10.10 -4.46 -17.69
CA ILE A 71 8.86 -3.79 -18.11
C ILE A 71 8.66 -4.08 -19.59
N ILE A 72 7.48 -4.56 -19.94
CA ILE A 72 7.12 -4.90 -21.32
C ILE A 72 5.96 -4.00 -21.73
N ALA A 73 6.21 -3.10 -22.67
CA ALA A 73 5.16 -2.25 -23.22
C ALA A 73 4.22 -3.07 -24.09
N LEU A 74 2.92 -2.92 -23.85
CA LEU A 74 1.88 -3.53 -24.68
C LEU A 74 1.27 -2.52 -25.65
N ASP A 75 1.15 -1.29 -25.17
CA ASP A 75 0.59 -0.19 -25.95
C ASP A 75 1.16 1.12 -25.40
N GLY A 76 1.65 1.96 -26.26
CA GLY A 76 2.26 3.22 -25.88
C GLY A 76 3.64 3.05 -25.26
N GLU A 77 4.15 4.14 -24.69
CA GLU A 77 5.47 4.17 -24.09
C GLU A 77 5.42 3.74 -22.63
N ALA A 78 6.22 2.76 -22.27
CA ALA A 78 6.35 2.30 -20.87
C ALA A 78 7.29 3.24 -20.10
N PRO A 79 7.10 3.37 -18.77
CA PRO A 79 8.07 4.09 -17.93
C PRO A 79 9.41 3.37 -17.91
N LYS A 80 10.48 4.08 -17.58
CA LYS A 80 11.82 3.49 -17.45
C LYS A 80 11.84 2.43 -16.35
N ARG A 81 11.28 2.78 -15.18
CA ARG A 81 11.14 1.89 -14.04
C ARG A 81 9.81 2.14 -13.34
N VAL A 82 9.31 1.13 -12.64
CA VAL A 82 8.07 1.24 -11.86
C VAL A 82 8.22 0.49 -10.54
N VAL A 83 7.69 1.10 -9.50
CA VAL A 83 7.52 0.49 -8.18
C VAL A 83 6.04 0.51 -7.86
N VAL A 84 5.52 -0.58 -7.31
CA VAL A 84 4.16 -0.65 -6.80
C VAL A 84 4.22 -1.11 -5.35
N GLN A 85 3.68 -0.29 -4.47
CA GLN A 85 3.51 -0.59 -3.06
C GLN A 85 2.02 -0.74 -2.77
N VAL A 86 1.67 -1.55 -1.79
CA VAL A 86 0.29 -1.67 -1.32
C VAL A 86 0.21 -1.33 0.16
N PHE A 87 -0.84 -0.59 0.50
CA PHE A 87 -1.24 -0.27 1.87
C PHE A 87 -2.67 -0.76 2.07
N ASP A 88 -3.07 -0.91 3.33
CA ASP A 88 -4.40 -1.44 3.65
C ASP A 88 -5.53 -0.56 3.09
N ASN A 89 -5.31 0.74 3.01
CA ASN A 89 -6.26 1.71 2.46
C ASN A 89 -5.55 3.01 2.07
N ALA A 90 -6.26 3.90 1.40
CA ALA A 90 -5.71 5.18 0.94
C ALA A 90 -5.28 6.11 2.08
N ASP A 91 -5.99 6.08 3.21
CA ASP A 91 -5.63 6.91 4.37
C ASP A 91 -4.26 6.51 4.93
N GLN A 92 -3.99 5.21 5.00
CA GLN A 92 -2.70 4.70 5.45
C GLN A 92 -1.58 5.10 4.47
N ALA A 93 -1.82 5.01 3.17
CA ALA A 93 -0.86 5.44 2.16
C ALA A 93 -0.57 6.94 2.26
N ARG A 94 -1.60 7.78 2.41
CA ARG A 94 -1.43 9.22 2.60
C ARG A 94 -0.65 9.53 3.87
N ALA A 95 -0.93 8.82 4.96
CA ALA A 95 -0.24 9.01 6.23
C ALA A 95 1.27 8.75 6.07
N PHE A 96 1.64 7.70 5.34
CA PHE A 96 3.05 7.41 5.04
C PHE A 96 3.71 8.58 4.28
N TYR A 97 3.08 9.06 3.23
CA TYR A 97 3.62 10.14 2.39
C TYR A 97 3.57 11.51 3.05
N SER A 98 2.85 11.65 4.16
CA SER A 98 2.83 12.85 5.00
C SER A 98 3.74 12.72 6.22
N SER A 99 4.37 11.57 6.43
CA SER A 99 5.18 11.29 7.61
C SER A 99 6.51 12.04 7.59
N ALA A 100 7.08 12.27 8.78
CA ALA A 100 8.41 12.83 8.92
C ALA A 100 9.47 11.93 8.28
N ALA A 101 9.32 10.62 8.40
CA ALA A 101 10.23 9.65 7.80
C ALA A 101 10.34 9.81 6.28
N TRP A 102 9.19 9.98 5.61
CA TRP A 102 9.19 10.22 4.17
C TRP A 102 9.78 11.59 3.81
N LYS A 103 9.38 12.64 4.52
CA LYS A 103 9.85 14.01 4.27
C LYS A 103 11.37 14.14 4.43
N GLN A 104 11.95 13.43 5.37
CA GLN A 104 13.40 13.42 5.58
C GLN A 104 14.16 12.81 4.40
N LEU A 105 13.52 11.97 3.60
CA LEU A 105 14.12 11.35 2.42
C LEU A 105 14.06 12.25 1.17
N THR A 106 13.37 13.37 1.22
CA THR A 106 13.15 14.25 0.06
C THR A 106 14.45 14.69 -0.62
N PRO A 107 15.48 15.20 0.08
CA PRO A 107 16.72 15.62 -0.60
C PRO A 107 17.40 14.46 -1.31
N LEU A 108 17.44 13.28 -0.68
CA LEU A 108 18.04 12.10 -1.28
C LEU A 108 17.24 11.62 -2.49
N ARG A 109 15.92 11.63 -2.38
CA ARG A 109 15.01 11.25 -3.48
C ARG A 109 15.19 12.17 -4.68
N GLU A 110 15.24 13.46 -4.48
CA GLU A 110 15.42 14.46 -5.56
C GLU A 110 16.75 14.29 -6.28
N LYS A 111 17.79 13.93 -5.55
CA LYS A 111 19.10 13.63 -6.13
C LYS A 111 19.08 12.31 -6.90
N ALA A 112 18.39 11.30 -6.36
CA ALA A 112 18.43 9.93 -6.86
C ALA A 112 17.57 9.72 -8.10
N LEU A 113 16.37 10.31 -8.14
CA LEU A 113 15.32 9.95 -9.07
C LEU A 113 14.59 11.18 -9.62
N LYS A 114 14.11 11.00 -10.85
CA LYS A 114 13.03 11.81 -11.40
C LYS A 114 11.81 10.92 -11.44
N GLN A 115 10.75 11.30 -10.71
CA GLN A 115 9.60 10.42 -10.53
C GLN A 115 8.26 11.14 -10.58
N ARG A 116 7.22 10.36 -10.82
CA ARG A 116 5.84 10.73 -10.51
C ARG A 116 5.18 9.58 -9.76
N SER A 117 4.37 9.91 -8.76
CA SER A 117 3.70 8.93 -7.92
C SER A 117 2.24 9.29 -7.75
N TYR A 118 1.41 8.27 -7.63
CA TYR A 118 -0.02 8.44 -7.41
C TYR A 118 -0.57 7.24 -6.65
N ILE A 119 -1.70 7.46 -6.00
CA ILE A 119 -2.44 6.41 -5.29
C ILE A 119 -3.60 5.99 -6.19
N ALA A 120 -3.74 4.69 -6.40
CA ALA A 120 -4.90 4.11 -7.05
C ALA A 120 -5.54 3.14 -6.09
N GLU A 121 -6.83 3.31 -5.81
CA GLU A 121 -7.56 2.38 -4.96
C GLU A 121 -7.86 1.12 -5.75
N GLY A 122 -7.65 -0.03 -5.10
CA GLY A 122 -7.97 -1.33 -5.68
C GLY A 122 -9.42 -1.71 -5.44
N VAL A 123 -9.74 -2.95 -5.73
CA VAL A 123 -11.06 -3.54 -5.47
C VAL A 123 -10.98 -4.46 -4.25
N ASN A 124 -12.10 -4.61 -3.56
CA ASN A 124 -12.23 -5.55 -2.45
C ASN A 124 -12.46 -6.98 -2.97
#